data_b0a0dfebbd8836806375045ed1654560
#
_entry.id   b0a0dfebbd8836806375045ed1654560
#
_cell.length_a   1.000
_cell.length_b   1.000
_cell.length_c   1.000
_cell.angle_alpha   90.00
_cell.angle_beta   90.00
_cell.angle_gamma   90.00
#
_symmetry.space_group_name_H-M   'P 1'
#
loop_
_entity.id
_entity.type
_entity.pdbx_description
1 polymer ?
#
loop_
_entity_poly.entity_id
_entity_poly.type
_entity_poly.pdbx_seq_one_letter_code
_entity_poly.pdbx_strand_id
1 'polypeptide(L)'
;LQAGNTPDLIISDIRMPGMRGDDFLEWIKQNELFQHIPVIMLSSEDSTSERIRLLEIGAEDYIVKPFNPMELKIRVKKIIP
;
A
#
# COMPACT_ATOMS: atom_id res chain seq x y z
N LEU A 1 13.97 -1.09 -3.24
CA LEU A 1 14.52 -0.70 -1.95
C LEU A 1 16.03 -0.94 -1.94
N GLN A 2 16.77 0.03 -1.51
CA GLN A 2 18.23 -0.06 -1.45
C GLN A 2 18.69 -0.40 -0.05
N ALA A 3 19.83 -1.08 0.03
CA ALA A 3 20.44 -1.40 1.32
C ALA A 3 20.78 -0.09 2.05
N GLY A 4 20.40 0.00 3.32
CA GLY A 4 20.64 1.18 4.12
C GLY A 4 19.59 2.27 4.01
N ASN A 5 18.66 2.14 3.05
CA ASN A 5 17.57 3.10 2.86
C ASN A 5 16.23 2.39 2.93
N THR A 6 15.59 2.45 4.08
CA THR A 6 14.27 1.86 4.29
C THR A 6 13.24 2.99 4.31
N PRO A 7 12.24 2.96 3.42
CA PRO A 7 11.21 4.00 3.44
C PRO A 7 10.35 3.90 4.69
N ASP A 8 9.78 5.02 5.10
CA ASP A 8 8.86 5.07 6.23
C ASP A 8 7.44 4.67 5.83
N LEU A 9 7.15 4.69 4.54
CA LEU A 9 5.84 4.39 3.99
C LEU A 9 5.99 4.02 2.51
N ILE A 10 5.18 3.08 2.06
CA ILE A 10 5.10 2.71 0.64
C ILE A 10 3.70 2.99 0.14
N ILE A 11 3.60 3.68 -0.99
CA ILE A 11 2.33 3.87 -1.69
C ILE A 11 2.45 3.10 -3.00
N SER A 12 1.57 2.14 -3.21
CA SER A 12 1.65 1.26 -4.37
C SER A 12 0.32 1.19 -5.10
N ASP A 13 0.40 1.25 -6.43
CA ASP A 13 -0.75 1.00 -7.29
C ASP A 13 -0.92 -0.51 -7.45
N ILE A 14 -2.17 -0.99 -7.52
CA ILE A 14 -2.43 -2.41 -7.73
C ILE A 14 -1.98 -2.84 -9.12
N ARG A 15 -2.14 -1.97 -10.13
CA ARG A 15 -1.74 -2.29 -11.49
C ARG A 15 -0.39 -1.66 -11.79
N MET A 16 0.62 -2.51 -11.86
CA MET A 16 1.98 -2.10 -12.20
C MET A 16 2.52 -2.97 -13.34
N PRO A 17 3.35 -2.41 -14.23
CA PRO A 17 3.99 -3.22 -15.26
C PRO A 17 4.84 -4.33 -14.62
N GLY A 18 4.65 -5.55 -15.07
CA GLY A 18 5.48 -6.68 -14.65
C GLY A 18 5.14 -7.33 -13.33
N MET A 19 4.33 -6.68 -12.47
CA MET A 19 3.96 -7.25 -11.18
C MET A 19 2.68 -6.59 -10.69
N ARG A 20 1.76 -7.37 -10.16
CA ARG A 20 0.56 -6.80 -9.53
C ARG A 20 0.93 -6.25 -8.16
N GLY A 21 0.26 -5.16 -7.78
CA GLY A 21 0.50 -4.53 -6.49
C GLY A 21 0.18 -5.42 -5.30
N ASP A 22 -0.81 -6.31 -5.43
CA ASP A 22 -1.14 -7.26 -4.37
C ASP A 22 -0.02 -8.28 -4.17
N ASP A 23 0.64 -8.73 -5.24
CA ASP A 23 1.80 -9.61 -5.14
C ASP A 23 2.97 -8.89 -4.48
N PHE A 24 3.16 -7.62 -4.81
CA PHE A 24 4.19 -6.79 -4.20
C PHE A 24 3.93 -6.60 -2.71
N LEU A 25 2.67 -6.34 -2.34
CA LEU A 25 2.29 -6.21 -0.93
C LEU A 25 2.57 -7.49 -0.16
N GLU A 26 2.22 -8.63 -0.74
CA GLU A 26 2.51 -9.93 -0.12
C GLU A 26 3.99 -10.12 0.10
N TRP A 27 4.79 -9.79 -0.92
CA TRP A 27 6.25 -9.89 -0.82
C TRP A 27 6.81 -9.04 0.30
N ILE A 28 6.33 -7.78 0.41
CA ILE A 28 6.76 -6.87 1.47
C ILE A 28 6.42 -7.45 2.85
N LYS A 29 5.20 -7.97 3.01
CA LYS A 29 4.73 -8.45 4.31
C LYS A 29 5.34 -9.77 4.72
N GLN A 30 5.91 -10.52 3.78
CA GLN A 30 6.62 -11.76 4.07
C GLN A 30 8.12 -11.54 4.26
N ASN A 31 8.61 -10.35 4.00
CA ASN A 31 10.03 -10.04 4.11
C ASN A 31 10.33 -9.49 5.51
N GLU A 32 11.20 -10.16 6.25
CA GLU A 32 11.53 -9.76 7.62
C GLU A 32 12.09 -8.36 7.73
N LEU A 33 12.77 -7.87 6.69
CA LEU A 33 13.36 -6.53 6.70
C LEU A 33 12.32 -5.43 6.43
N PHE A 34 11.22 -5.75 5.72
CA PHE A 34 10.28 -4.74 5.25
C PHE A 34 8.86 -4.90 5.77
N GLN A 35 8.56 -6.01 6.47
CA GLN A 35 7.18 -6.30 6.88
C GLN A 35 6.59 -5.25 7.81
N HIS A 36 7.41 -4.47 8.47
CA HIS A 36 6.95 -3.41 9.38
C HIS A 36 6.62 -2.10 8.66
N ILE A 37 6.95 -1.98 7.37
CA ILE A 37 6.72 -0.75 6.62
C ILE A 37 5.24 -0.68 6.26
N PRO A 38 4.53 0.40 6.64
CA PRO A 38 3.12 0.55 6.25
C PRO A 38 2.99 0.76 4.74
N VAL A 39 1.98 0.13 4.16
CA VAL A 39 1.72 0.21 2.71
C VAL A 39 0.31 0.71 2.48
N ILE A 40 0.17 1.76 1.69
CA ILE A 40 -1.13 2.24 1.22
C ILE A 40 -1.31 1.74 -0.21
N MET A 41 -2.42 1.06 -0.47
CA MET A 41 -2.73 0.56 -1.80
C MET A 41 -3.67 1.50 -2.53
N LEU A 42 -3.37 1.77 -3.80
CA LEU A 42 -4.22 2.58 -4.67
C LEU A 42 -4.87 1.68 -5.71
N SER A 43 -6.18 1.83 -5.89
CA SER A 43 -6.91 0.99 -6.83
C SER A 43 -8.01 1.77 -7.54
N SER A 44 -8.29 1.42 -8.79
CA SER A 44 -9.44 1.95 -9.51
C SER A 44 -10.72 1.15 -9.23
N GLU A 45 -10.64 0.09 -8.44
CA GLU A 45 -11.79 -0.74 -8.10
C GLU A 45 -12.37 -0.32 -6.74
N ASP A 46 -13.64 0.08 -6.74
CA ASP A 46 -14.37 0.35 -5.51
C ASP A 46 -15.12 -0.92 -5.12
N SER A 47 -14.37 -1.90 -4.64
CA SER A 47 -14.87 -3.23 -4.29
C SER A 47 -14.56 -3.53 -2.84
N THR A 48 -15.60 -3.89 -2.08
CA THR A 48 -15.45 -4.25 -0.68
C THR A 48 -14.59 -5.51 -0.52
N SER A 49 -14.80 -6.50 -1.39
CA SER A 49 -14.03 -7.74 -1.31
C SER A 49 -12.55 -7.51 -1.62
N GLU A 50 -12.25 -6.65 -2.57
CA GLU A 50 -10.86 -6.29 -2.89
C GLU A 50 -10.21 -5.56 -1.72
N ARG A 51 -10.93 -4.63 -1.11
CA ARG A 51 -10.45 -3.90 0.06
C ARG A 51 -10.13 -4.85 1.20
N ILE A 52 -11.05 -5.75 1.50
CA ILE A 52 -10.88 -6.72 2.59
C ILE A 52 -9.67 -7.61 2.30
N ARG A 53 -9.53 -8.09 1.07
CA ARG A 53 -8.41 -8.95 0.69
C ARG A 53 -7.07 -8.26 0.92
N LEU A 54 -6.94 -7.01 0.48
CA LEU A 54 -5.69 -6.27 0.63
C LEU A 54 -5.38 -5.95 2.08
N LEU A 55 -6.40 -5.60 2.86
CA LEU A 55 -6.21 -5.34 4.28
C LEU A 55 -5.81 -6.61 5.03
N GLU A 56 -6.35 -7.76 4.65
CA GLU A 56 -5.97 -9.04 5.24
C GLU A 56 -4.52 -9.41 4.94
N ILE A 57 -4.04 -9.09 3.73
CA ILE A 57 -2.64 -9.32 3.36
C ILE A 57 -1.73 -8.46 4.23
N GLY A 58 -2.19 -7.28 4.63
CA GLY A 58 -1.44 -6.42 5.52
C GLY A 58 -1.32 -4.97 5.09
N ALA A 59 -2.13 -4.54 4.12
CA ALA A 59 -2.15 -3.12 3.74
C ALA A 59 -2.63 -2.27 4.91
N GLU A 60 -1.99 -1.14 5.13
CA GLU A 60 -2.38 -0.21 6.17
C GLU A 60 -3.64 0.55 5.78
N ASP A 61 -3.78 0.85 4.49
CA ASP A 61 -4.93 1.57 4.00
C ASP A 61 -5.16 1.27 2.52
N TYR A 62 -6.32 1.65 2.02
CA TYR A 62 -6.76 1.39 0.66
C TYR A 62 -7.48 2.63 0.16
N ILE A 63 -7.03 3.20 -0.95
CA ILE A 63 -7.63 4.40 -1.52
C ILE A 63 -8.08 4.12 -2.95
N VAL A 64 -9.32 4.50 -3.26
CA VAL A 64 -9.91 4.29 -4.59
C VAL A 64 -9.63 5.49 -5.48
N LYS A 65 -9.20 5.23 -6.71
CA LYS A 65 -8.99 6.27 -7.72
C LYS A 65 -10.28 6.56 -8.49
N PRO A 66 -10.51 7.78 -8.92
CA PRO A 66 -9.73 8.97 -8.63
C PRO A 66 -9.94 9.45 -7.21
N PHE A 67 -8.89 9.94 -6.57
CA PHE A 67 -8.97 10.42 -5.20
C PHE A 67 -8.56 11.90 -5.13
N ASN A 68 -9.05 12.57 -4.10
CA ASN A 68 -8.60 13.92 -3.82
C ASN A 68 -7.21 13.86 -3.19
N PRO A 69 -6.22 14.60 -3.71
CA PRO A 69 -4.87 14.60 -3.12
C PRO A 69 -4.85 14.90 -1.62
N MET A 70 -5.82 15.69 -1.14
CA MET A 70 -5.92 15.99 0.29
C MET A 70 -6.28 14.75 1.09
N GLU A 71 -7.08 13.83 0.53
CA GLU A 71 -7.41 12.57 1.18
C GLU A 71 -6.16 11.74 1.40
N LEU A 72 -5.34 11.60 0.37
CA LEU A 72 -4.08 10.87 0.49
C LEU A 72 -3.19 11.49 1.56
N LYS A 73 -3.09 12.82 1.57
CA LYS A 73 -2.28 13.54 2.54
C LYS A 73 -2.74 13.27 3.97
N ILE A 74 -4.05 13.26 4.20
CA ILE A 74 -4.61 13.00 5.52
C ILE A 74 -4.29 11.57 5.96
N ARG A 75 -4.43 10.60 5.04
CA ARG A 75 -4.13 9.20 5.34
C ARG A 75 -2.66 9.00 5.70
N VAL A 76 -1.78 9.63 4.93
CA VAL A 76 -0.33 9.56 5.19
C VAL A 76 -0.01 10.14 6.56
N LYS A 77 -0.62 11.26 6.93
CA LYS A 77 -0.37 11.89 8.23
C LYS A 77 -0.81 11.06 9.41
N LYS A 78 -1.81 10.20 9.24
CA LYS A 78 -2.24 9.29 10.30
C LYS A 78 -1.26 8.16 10.52
N ILE A 79 -0.50 7.82 9.50
CA ILE A 79 0.47 6.73 9.54
C ILE A 79 1.83 7.26 9.98
N ILE A 80 2.23 8.42 9.43
CA ILE A 80 3.50 9.06 9.74
C ILE A 80 3.18 10.45 10.31
N PRO A 81 3.04 10.57 11.61
CA PRO A 81 2.71 11.86 12.24
C PRO A 81 3.84 12.88 12.16
#